data_95a6f3cb37637c70c3d48412431abed0
#
_entry.id   95a6f3cb37637c70c3d48412431abed0
#
_cell.length_a   1.000
_cell.length_b   1.000
_cell.length_c   1.000
_cell.angle_alpha   90.00
_cell.angle_beta   90.00
_cell.angle_gamma   90.00
#
_symmetry.space_group_name_H-M   'P 1'
#
loop_
_entity.id
_entity.type
_entity.pdbx_description
1 polymer ?
#
loop_
_entity_poly.entity_id
_entity_poly.type
_entity_poly.pdbx_seq_one_letter_code
_entity_poly.pdbx_strand_id
1 'polypeptide(L)'
;HEQFGLRYNIVRPHNVLGIYQNIWDKYRNVIGIFIRKTLNGEPILVYGDGEQTRAFSDIKYYMEPFDKLLTDCDNEIFNIGADKYFTLNEVAKTVQEIGKKYGYEVPIEHGEPRHEVKHAYCNHDKAKNLLKFKDDTKLEELIDSIFVWAMKQPNRKVKTMEYEVTKDIYDYWR
;
A
#
# COMPACT_ATOMS: atom_id res chain seq x y z
N HIS A 1 0.42 27.35 12.63
CA HIS A 1 -0.31 28.41 11.93
C HIS A 1 -0.69 29.56 12.86
N GLU A 2 -1.48 29.32 13.90
CA GLU A 2 -2.03 30.36 14.80
C GLU A 2 -0.94 31.23 15.46
N GLN A 3 0.16 30.60 15.88
CA GLN A 3 1.21 31.31 16.60
C GLN A 3 2.19 32.07 15.69
N PHE A 4 2.51 31.53 14.51
CA PHE A 4 3.59 32.04 13.65
C PHE A 4 3.15 32.33 12.21
N GLY A 5 1.87 32.22 11.89
CA GLY A 5 1.35 32.43 10.54
C GLY A 5 1.80 31.40 9.51
N LEU A 6 2.42 30.27 9.93
CA LEU A 6 2.90 29.24 9.01
C LEU A 6 1.74 28.67 8.19
N ARG A 7 1.85 28.75 6.87
CA ARG A 7 0.91 28.07 5.97
C ARG A 7 1.23 26.58 5.92
N TYR A 8 0.20 25.74 5.84
CA TYR A 8 0.36 24.31 5.76
C TYR A 8 -0.73 23.68 4.87
N ASN A 9 -0.43 22.51 4.31
CA ASN A 9 -1.43 21.60 3.79
C ASN A 9 -1.12 20.19 4.29
N ILE A 10 -2.15 19.45 4.68
CA ILE A 10 -2.01 18.08 5.18
C ILE A 10 -2.63 17.14 4.18
N VAL A 11 -1.84 16.18 3.71
CA VAL A 11 -2.33 15.08 2.88
C VAL A 11 -2.38 13.81 3.70
N ARG A 12 -3.49 13.11 3.64
CA ARG A 12 -3.69 11.78 4.17
C ARG A 12 -3.81 10.79 3.02
N PRO A 13 -2.68 10.24 2.54
CA PRO A 13 -2.69 9.28 1.44
C PRO A 13 -3.22 7.93 1.91
N HIS A 14 -3.90 7.20 1.02
CA HIS A 14 -4.47 5.91 1.32
C HIS A 14 -3.88 4.82 0.42
N ASN A 15 -3.05 3.93 0.98
CA ASN A 15 -2.38 2.82 0.30
C ASN A 15 -1.75 3.19 -1.06
N VAL A 16 -0.83 4.15 -1.02
CA VAL A 16 -0.09 4.57 -2.21
C VAL A 16 1.02 3.57 -2.52
N LEU A 17 1.12 3.21 -3.77
CA LEU A 17 2.07 2.24 -4.28
C LEU A 17 2.89 2.81 -5.44
N GLY A 18 4.04 2.25 -5.69
CA GLY A 18 4.88 2.56 -6.83
C GLY A 18 6.20 1.81 -6.79
N ILE A 19 6.95 1.89 -7.87
CA ILE A 19 8.36 1.45 -7.87
C ILE A 19 9.14 2.24 -6.82
N TYR A 20 10.24 1.68 -6.33
CA TYR A 20 11.06 2.20 -5.20
C TYR A 20 10.40 2.10 -3.83
N GLN A 21 9.22 1.52 -3.69
CA GLN A 21 8.65 1.25 -2.38
C GLN A 21 9.50 0.27 -1.58
N ASN A 22 9.42 0.33 -0.25
CA ASN A 22 10.10 -0.63 0.61
C ASN A 22 9.39 -1.99 0.57
N ILE A 23 9.92 -2.93 -0.20
CA ILE A 23 9.42 -4.32 -0.29
C ILE A 23 10.00 -5.24 0.78
N TRP A 24 10.99 -4.78 1.57
CA TRP A 24 11.65 -5.61 2.59
C TRP A 24 11.02 -5.50 3.96
N ASP A 25 10.15 -4.51 4.18
CA ASP A 25 9.43 -4.34 5.44
C ASP A 25 8.42 -5.48 5.63
N LYS A 26 8.48 -6.17 6.78
CA LYS A 26 7.57 -7.29 7.07
C LYS A 26 6.23 -6.84 7.68
N TYR A 27 6.10 -5.56 8.03
CA TYR A 27 4.97 -5.06 8.80
C TYR A 27 3.98 -4.25 7.98
N ARG A 28 4.42 -3.58 6.92
CA ARG A 28 3.55 -2.68 6.15
C ARG A 28 3.72 -2.86 4.65
N ASN A 29 2.65 -2.41 3.99
CA ASN A 29 2.44 -2.50 2.56
C ASN A 29 2.28 -3.96 2.12
N VAL A 30 1.05 -4.43 2.23
CA VAL A 30 0.68 -5.83 1.94
C VAL A 30 1.15 -6.30 0.56
N ILE A 31 1.06 -5.46 -0.48
CA ILE A 31 1.52 -5.81 -1.84
C ILE A 31 3.03 -6.00 -1.87
N GLY A 32 3.80 -5.14 -1.21
CA GLY A 32 5.25 -5.30 -1.09
C GLY A 32 5.63 -6.60 -0.37
N ILE A 33 4.88 -6.96 0.69
CA ILE A 33 5.07 -8.21 1.43
C ILE A 33 4.78 -9.42 0.51
N PHE A 34 3.67 -9.39 -0.23
CA PHE A 34 3.28 -10.49 -1.13
C PHE A 34 4.30 -10.67 -2.24
N ILE A 35 4.74 -9.58 -2.89
CA ILE A 35 5.78 -9.61 -3.94
C ILE A 35 7.08 -10.21 -3.37
N ARG A 36 7.56 -9.75 -2.22
CA ARG A 36 8.78 -10.27 -1.60
C ARG A 36 8.66 -11.77 -1.31
N LYS A 37 7.54 -12.21 -0.72
CA LYS A 37 7.31 -13.63 -0.43
C LYS A 37 7.36 -14.46 -1.71
N THR A 38 6.69 -14.01 -2.76
CA THR A 38 6.70 -14.66 -4.06
C THR A 38 8.12 -14.77 -4.63
N LEU A 39 8.91 -13.68 -4.58
CA LEU A 39 10.30 -13.68 -5.06
C LEU A 39 11.22 -14.60 -4.24
N ASN A 40 10.91 -14.83 -2.96
CA ASN A 40 11.65 -15.74 -2.09
C ASN A 40 11.19 -17.21 -2.21
N GLY A 41 10.15 -17.51 -3.01
CA GLY A 41 9.56 -18.85 -3.07
C GLY A 41 8.75 -19.22 -1.82
N GLU A 42 8.32 -18.22 -1.04
CA GLU A 42 7.52 -18.39 0.18
C GLU A 42 6.02 -18.26 -0.15
N PRO A 43 5.12 -18.97 0.55
CA PRO A 43 3.68 -18.80 0.42
C PRO A 43 3.23 -17.35 0.63
N ILE A 44 2.26 -16.90 -0.16
CA ILE A 44 1.55 -15.64 0.07
C ILE A 44 0.56 -15.88 1.22
N LEU A 45 0.82 -15.28 2.38
CA LEU A 45 -0.01 -15.46 3.55
C LEU A 45 -1.07 -14.36 3.66
N VAL A 46 -2.33 -14.74 3.52
CA VAL A 46 -3.51 -13.89 3.74
C VAL A 46 -4.07 -14.19 5.13
N TYR A 47 -4.24 -13.17 5.97
CA TYR A 47 -4.79 -13.37 7.31
C TYR A 47 -6.31 -13.33 7.30
N GLY A 48 -6.95 -14.29 8.00
CA GLY A 48 -8.40 -14.47 8.03
C GLY A 48 -8.96 -15.03 6.72
N ASP A 49 -10.19 -14.63 6.39
CA ASP A 49 -10.90 -15.08 5.18
C ASP A 49 -10.45 -14.34 3.89
N GLY A 50 -9.65 -13.30 4.04
CA GLY A 50 -9.17 -12.50 2.90
C GLY A 50 -10.20 -11.55 2.28
N GLU A 51 -11.39 -11.45 2.88
CA GLU A 51 -12.49 -10.60 2.39
C GLU A 51 -12.40 -9.15 2.86
N GLN A 52 -11.39 -8.81 3.66
CA GLN A 52 -11.11 -7.42 4.01
C GLN A 52 -10.69 -6.63 2.77
N THR A 53 -11.28 -5.44 2.61
CA THR A 53 -11.08 -4.62 1.40
C THR A 53 -10.15 -3.44 1.65
N ARG A 54 -9.33 -3.14 0.66
CA ARG A 54 -8.41 -2.00 0.61
C ARG A 54 -8.45 -1.35 -0.76
N ALA A 55 -8.34 -0.03 -0.79
CA ALA A 55 -8.11 0.71 -2.02
C ALA A 55 -6.61 0.94 -2.21
N PHE A 56 -6.13 0.87 -3.45
CA PHE A 56 -4.72 1.04 -3.80
C PHE A 56 -4.57 2.00 -4.95
N SER A 57 -3.68 2.98 -4.82
CA SER A 57 -3.43 4.00 -5.83
C SER A 57 -1.96 4.08 -6.25
N ASP A 58 -1.74 4.37 -7.52
CA ASP A 58 -0.40 4.59 -8.07
C ASP A 58 0.09 5.99 -7.71
N ILE A 59 1.30 6.09 -7.19
CA ILE A 59 1.95 7.36 -6.80
C ILE A 59 1.97 8.39 -7.94
N LYS A 60 2.00 7.96 -9.20
CA LYS A 60 2.02 8.89 -10.35
C LYS A 60 0.83 9.84 -10.38
N TYR A 61 -0.35 9.40 -9.85
CA TYR A 61 -1.55 10.23 -9.80
C TYR A 61 -1.52 11.30 -8.69
N TYR A 62 -0.50 11.29 -7.83
CA TYR A 62 -0.34 12.26 -6.75
C TYR A 62 0.49 13.48 -7.16
N MET A 63 1.22 13.42 -8.27
CA MET A 63 2.17 14.47 -8.66
C MET A 63 1.47 15.79 -8.93
N GLU A 64 0.44 15.82 -9.78
CA GLU A 64 -0.32 17.03 -10.05
C GLU A 64 -1.06 17.59 -8.82
N PRO A 65 -1.77 16.76 -8.01
CA PRO A 65 -2.33 17.22 -6.75
C PRO A 65 -1.30 17.84 -5.80
N PHE A 66 -0.10 17.30 -5.71
CA PHE A 66 0.94 17.84 -4.84
C PHE A 66 1.47 19.19 -5.31
N ASP A 67 1.60 19.38 -6.62
CA ASP A 67 1.94 20.69 -7.19
C ASP A 67 0.88 21.75 -6.84
N LYS A 68 -0.40 21.42 -7.00
CA LYS A 68 -1.51 22.31 -6.63
C LYS A 68 -1.59 22.62 -5.14
N LEU A 69 -1.20 21.69 -4.28
CA LEU A 69 -1.12 21.94 -2.84
C LEU A 69 -0.11 23.02 -2.47
N LEU A 70 0.93 23.21 -3.28
CA LEU A 70 1.96 24.21 -3.04
C LEU A 70 1.54 25.60 -3.52
N THR A 71 0.66 25.69 -4.51
CA THR A 71 0.32 26.93 -5.22
C THR A 71 -1.10 27.43 -4.91
N ASP A 72 -2.07 26.52 -4.84
CA ASP A 72 -3.50 26.86 -4.93
C ASP A 72 -4.25 26.71 -3.60
N CYS A 73 -3.62 26.14 -2.58
CA CYS A 73 -4.28 25.82 -1.31
C CYS A 73 -3.47 26.28 -0.10
N ASP A 74 -4.19 26.71 0.93
CA ASP A 74 -3.62 27.08 2.22
C ASP A 74 -4.45 26.54 3.37
N ASN A 75 -3.77 25.95 4.35
CA ASN A 75 -4.35 25.49 5.63
C ASN A 75 -5.47 24.46 5.46
N GLU A 76 -5.27 23.57 4.49
CA GLU A 76 -6.25 22.57 4.12
C GLU A 76 -5.81 21.15 4.47
N ILE A 77 -6.80 20.27 4.64
CA ILE A 77 -6.56 18.83 4.87
C ILE A 77 -7.27 18.05 3.78
N PHE A 78 -6.53 17.18 3.10
CA PHE A 78 -7.02 16.35 2.01
C PHE A 78 -6.82 14.85 2.30
N ASN A 79 -7.87 14.07 2.07
CA ASN A 79 -7.73 12.63 1.87
C ASN A 79 -7.52 12.40 0.37
N ILE A 80 -6.54 11.58 0.01
CA ILE A 80 -6.23 11.22 -1.38
C ILE A 80 -6.07 9.70 -1.47
N GLY A 81 -6.81 9.05 -2.37
CA GLY A 81 -6.77 7.61 -2.54
C GLY A 81 -7.60 7.13 -3.73
N ALA A 82 -7.50 5.84 -4.06
CA ALA A 82 -8.25 5.25 -5.15
C ALA A 82 -9.75 5.12 -4.81
N ASP A 83 -10.58 5.24 -5.86
CA ASP A 83 -12.03 4.97 -5.77
C ASP A 83 -12.32 3.46 -5.72
N LYS A 84 -11.51 2.66 -6.43
CA LYS A 84 -11.70 1.23 -6.52
C LYS A 84 -11.02 0.52 -5.35
N TYR A 85 -11.73 -0.42 -4.74
CA TYR A 85 -11.19 -1.27 -3.68
C TYR A 85 -11.18 -2.74 -4.13
N PHE A 86 -10.32 -3.52 -3.48
CA PHE A 86 -10.10 -4.94 -3.76
C PHE A 86 -10.05 -5.70 -2.44
N THR A 87 -10.49 -6.97 -2.46
CA THR A 87 -10.25 -7.90 -1.36
C THR A 87 -8.77 -8.28 -1.30
N LEU A 88 -8.28 -8.71 -0.15
CA LEU A 88 -6.92 -9.23 -0.07
C LEU A 88 -6.74 -10.54 -0.84
N ASN A 89 -7.82 -11.33 -1.01
CA ASN A 89 -7.83 -12.50 -1.89
C ASN A 89 -7.56 -12.11 -3.36
N GLU A 90 -8.26 -11.09 -3.88
CA GLU A 90 -8.01 -10.58 -5.24
C GLU A 90 -6.57 -10.08 -5.40
N VAL A 91 -6.07 -9.32 -4.42
CA VAL A 91 -4.67 -8.83 -4.45
C VAL A 91 -3.67 -9.96 -4.43
N ALA A 92 -3.85 -10.96 -3.55
CA ALA A 92 -2.96 -12.11 -3.46
C ALA A 92 -2.94 -12.90 -4.77
N LYS A 93 -4.11 -13.13 -5.36
CA LYS A 93 -4.25 -13.81 -6.64
C LYS A 93 -3.55 -13.05 -7.77
N THR A 94 -3.73 -11.73 -7.83
CA THR A 94 -3.05 -10.89 -8.83
C THR A 94 -1.54 -10.99 -8.71
N VAL A 95 -0.99 -10.93 -7.47
CA VAL A 95 0.47 -11.10 -7.26
C VAL A 95 0.93 -12.50 -7.65
N GLN A 96 0.16 -13.54 -7.32
CA GLN A 96 0.48 -14.92 -7.68
C GLN A 96 0.53 -15.12 -9.21
N GLU A 97 -0.48 -14.62 -9.93
CA GLU A 97 -0.56 -14.71 -11.40
C GLU A 97 0.60 -13.98 -12.09
N ILE A 98 0.94 -12.78 -11.58
CA ILE A 98 2.11 -12.03 -12.05
C ILE A 98 3.41 -12.79 -11.72
N GLY A 99 3.56 -13.32 -10.51
CA GLY A 99 4.70 -14.14 -10.14
C GLY A 99 4.89 -15.31 -11.10
N LYS A 100 3.82 -16.05 -11.39
CA LYS A 100 3.82 -17.16 -12.32
C LYS A 100 4.26 -16.77 -13.75
N LYS A 101 3.83 -15.59 -14.23
CA LYS A 101 4.27 -15.01 -15.51
C LYS A 101 5.80 -14.89 -15.60
N TYR A 102 6.47 -14.63 -14.45
CA TYR A 102 7.92 -14.47 -14.36
C TYR A 102 8.64 -15.70 -13.79
N GLY A 103 7.97 -16.85 -13.68
CA GLY A 103 8.56 -18.11 -13.25
C GLY A 103 8.61 -18.34 -11.75
N TYR A 104 7.85 -17.57 -10.97
CA TYR A 104 7.71 -17.74 -9.52
C TYR A 104 6.35 -18.35 -9.21
N GLU A 105 6.33 -19.61 -8.80
CA GLU A 105 5.11 -20.31 -8.40
C GLU A 105 5.09 -20.51 -6.90
N VAL A 106 4.12 -19.89 -6.22
CA VAL A 106 3.92 -20.01 -4.78
C VAL A 106 2.43 -20.20 -4.46
N PRO A 107 2.08 -20.95 -3.42
CA PRO A 107 0.69 -21.07 -2.98
C PRO A 107 0.22 -19.81 -2.24
N ILE A 108 -1.09 -19.62 -2.20
CA ILE A 108 -1.75 -18.69 -1.29
C ILE A 108 -2.23 -19.51 -0.10
N GLU A 109 -1.88 -19.08 1.10
CA GLU A 109 -2.29 -19.70 2.36
C GLU A 109 -3.07 -18.70 3.22
N HIS A 110 -4.01 -19.21 4.03
CA HIS A 110 -4.76 -18.40 4.96
C HIS A 110 -4.28 -18.68 6.39
N GLY A 111 -3.94 -17.60 7.09
CA GLY A 111 -3.55 -17.65 8.50
C GLY A 111 -4.68 -17.21 9.42
N GLU A 112 -4.42 -17.29 10.73
CA GLU A 112 -5.36 -16.82 11.73
C GLU A 112 -5.80 -15.37 11.50
N PRO A 113 -7.09 -15.04 11.73
CA PRO A 113 -7.58 -13.70 11.54
C PRO A 113 -6.88 -12.70 12.46
N ARG A 114 -6.65 -11.50 11.95
CA ARG A 114 -6.12 -10.39 12.73
C ARG A 114 -7.24 -9.44 13.13
N HIS A 115 -7.04 -8.75 14.24
CA HIS A 115 -7.92 -7.64 14.59
C HIS A 115 -7.58 -6.42 13.73
N GLU A 116 -8.29 -6.27 12.61
CA GLU A 116 -8.09 -5.19 11.65
C GLU A 116 -9.41 -4.66 11.07
N VAL A 117 -9.36 -3.47 10.50
CA VAL A 117 -10.52 -2.86 9.83
C VAL A 117 -10.91 -3.70 8.62
N LYS A 118 -12.18 -4.15 8.56
CA LYS A 118 -12.68 -4.98 7.46
C LYS A 118 -12.70 -4.20 6.14
N HIS A 119 -13.21 -2.97 6.15
CA HIS A 119 -13.31 -2.13 4.95
C HIS A 119 -12.60 -0.81 5.21
N ALA A 120 -11.49 -0.56 4.50
CA ALA A 120 -10.72 0.67 4.64
C ALA A 120 -10.63 1.39 3.30
N TYR A 121 -11.34 2.49 3.21
CA TYR A 121 -11.32 3.45 2.10
C TYR A 121 -11.60 4.86 2.64
N CYS A 122 -11.39 5.87 1.83
CA CYS A 122 -11.67 7.25 2.22
C CYS A 122 -12.53 7.97 1.18
N ASN A 123 -13.33 8.95 1.62
CA ASN A 123 -13.92 9.93 0.71
C ASN A 123 -12.84 10.96 0.36
N HIS A 124 -12.63 11.21 -0.92
CA HIS A 124 -11.67 12.16 -1.46
C HIS A 124 -12.28 13.18 -2.44
N ASP A 125 -13.59 13.45 -2.32
CA ASP A 125 -14.30 14.43 -3.16
C ASP A 125 -13.68 15.82 -3.06
N LYS A 126 -13.20 16.22 -1.89
CA LYS A 126 -12.48 17.49 -1.69
C LYS A 126 -11.23 17.55 -2.58
N ALA A 127 -10.43 16.47 -2.62
CA ALA A 127 -9.25 16.41 -3.48
C ALA A 127 -9.63 16.43 -4.97
N LYS A 128 -10.69 15.74 -5.37
CA LYS A 128 -11.21 15.79 -6.73
C LYS A 128 -11.62 17.21 -7.14
N ASN A 129 -12.33 17.90 -6.27
CA ASN A 129 -12.89 19.22 -6.57
C ASN A 129 -11.80 20.32 -6.59
N LEU A 130 -10.93 20.37 -5.59
CA LEU A 130 -9.96 21.44 -5.40
C LEU A 130 -8.61 21.14 -6.07
N LEU A 131 -8.12 19.90 -5.99
CA LEU A 131 -6.83 19.52 -6.54
C LEU A 131 -6.93 18.86 -7.93
N LYS A 132 -8.14 18.69 -8.47
CA LYS A 132 -8.40 17.97 -9.72
C LYS A 132 -7.87 16.53 -9.70
N PHE A 133 -7.77 15.93 -8.51
CA PHE A 133 -7.30 14.57 -8.35
C PHE A 133 -8.15 13.60 -9.17
N LYS A 134 -7.48 12.76 -9.93
CA LYS A 134 -8.07 11.62 -10.64
C LYS A 134 -7.20 10.40 -10.40
N ASP A 135 -7.85 9.30 -10.01
CA ASP A 135 -7.19 8.00 -9.93
C ASP A 135 -7.71 7.12 -11.08
N ASP A 136 -6.80 6.63 -11.88
CA ASP A 136 -7.07 5.62 -12.92
C ASP A 136 -6.14 4.42 -12.76
N THR A 137 -5.86 4.07 -11.50
CA THR A 137 -4.98 2.96 -11.17
C THR A 137 -5.53 1.65 -11.69
N LYS A 138 -4.75 0.98 -12.54
CA LYS A 138 -4.96 -0.40 -12.95
C LYS A 138 -4.09 -1.26 -12.03
N LEU A 139 -4.71 -1.94 -11.08
CA LEU A 139 -3.98 -2.66 -10.01
C LEU A 139 -2.99 -3.68 -10.58
N GLU A 140 -3.41 -4.45 -11.59
CA GLU A 140 -2.57 -5.47 -12.22
C GLU A 140 -1.32 -4.84 -12.86
N GLU A 141 -1.48 -3.77 -13.66
CA GLU A 141 -0.36 -3.07 -14.30
C GLU A 141 0.60 -2.48 -13.26
N LEU A 142 0.05 -1.91 -12.18
CA LEU A 142 0.84 -1.35 -11.09
C LEU A 142 1.64 -2.45 -10.37
N ILE A 143 1.01 -3.57 -10.03
CA ILE A 143 1.69 -4.70 -9.37
C ILE A 143 2.75 -5.28 -10.31
N ASP A 144 2.46 -5.46 -11.62
CA ASP A 144 3.43 -5.96 -12.60
C ASP A 144 4.67 -5.06 -12.66
N SER A 145 4.48 -3.74 -12.72
CA SER A 145 5.59 -2.77 -12.74
C SER A 145 6.47 -2.85 -11.47
N ILE A 146 5.83 -2.97 -10.31
CA ILE A 146 6.52 -3.11 -9.03
C ILE A 146 7.26 -4.45 -8.97
N PHE A 147 6.65 -5.53 -9.45
CA PHE A 147 7.23 -6.86 -9.48
C PHE A 147 8.49 -6.91 -10.34
N VAL A 148 8.42 -6.36 -11.56
CA VAL A 148 9.57 -6.26 -12.48
C VAL A 148 10.70 -5.43 -11.87
N TRP A 149 10.38 -4.35 -11.20
CA TRP A 149 11.39 -3.57 -10.49
C TRP A 149 11.98 -4.38 -9.31
N ALA A 150 11.13 -5.05 -8.53
CA ALA A 150 11.54 -5.82 -7.35
C ALA A 150 12.48 -6.98 -7.69
N MET A 151 12.28 -7.67 -8.80
CA MET A 151 13.18 -8.74 -9.29
C MET A 151 14.64 -8.28 -9.46
N LYS A 152 14.85 -6.99 -9.72
CA LYS A 152 16.19 -6.40 -9.94
C LYS A 152 16.83 -5.90 -8.64
N GLN A 153 16.11 -5.94 -7.52
CA GLN A 153 16.63 -5.42 -6.27
C GLN A 153 17.43 -6.47 -5.50
N PRO A 154 18.52 -6.07 -4.81
CA PRO A 154 19.25 -6.99 -3.96
C PRO A 154 18.37 -7.45 -2.80
N ASN A 155 18.57 -8.70 -2.37
CA ASN A 155 17.93 -9.17 -1.15
C ASN A 155 18.54 -8.44 0.06
N ARG A 156 17.70 -7.73 0.83
CA ARG A 156 18.13 -6.98 2.01
C ARG A 156 17.65 -7.69 3.27
N LYS A 157 18.53 -7.82 4.25
CA LYS A 157 18.13 -8.26 5.59
C LYS A 157 17.18 -7.20 6.19
N VAL A 158 16.01 -7.63 6.60
CA VAL A 158 15.07 -6.78 7.32
C VAL A 158 15.58 -6.61 8.74
N LYS A 159 15.76 -5.38 9.20
CA LYS A 159 15.95 -5.13 10.62
C LYS A 159 14.62 -5.38 11.33
N THR A 160 14.64 -6.27 12.31
CA THR A 160 13.52 -6.43 13.24
C THR A 160 13.44 -5.16 14.09
N MET A 161 12.25 -4.61 14.20
CA MET A 161 12.01 -3.49 15.10
C MET A 161 12.01 -4.04 16.54
N GLU A 162 12.77 -3.43 17.43
CA GLU A 162 12.65 -3.67 18.87
C GLU A 162 11.44 -2.88 19.36
N TYR A 163 10.51 -3.57 19.99
CA TYR A 163 9.32 -2.91 20.55
C TYR A 163 9.60 -2.51 21.99
N GLU A 164 9.32 -1.27 22.34
CA GLU A 164 9.39 -0.78 23.73
C GLU A 164 8.35 -1.48 24.61
N VAL A 165 7.22 -1.86 24.06
CA VAL A 165 6.14 -2.58 24.74
C VAL A 165 5.95 -3.94 24.08
N THR A 166 6.29 -4.99 24.81
CA THR A 166 6.20 -6.39 24.31
C THR A 166 4.95 -7.11 24.79
N LYS A 167 4.15 -6.47 25.65
CA LYS A 167 2.89 -7.05 26.15
C LYS A 167 1.86 -7.09 25.03
N ASP A 168 1.22 -8.24 24.87
CA ASP A 168 0.14 -8.48 23.91
C ASP A 168 0.52 -8.21 22.43
N ILE A 169 1.81 -8.32 22.10
CA ILE A 169 2.27 -8.29 20.70
C ILE A 169 1.88 -9.61 20.04
N TYR A 170 1.24 -9.53 18.88
CA TYR A 170 0.94 -10.68 18.06
C TYR A 170 2.20 -11.46 17.67
N ASP A 171 2.16 -12.79 17.68
CA ASP A 171 3.34 -13.65 17.43
C ASP A 171 3.99 -13.40 16.07
N TYR A 172 3.23 -13.01 15.05
CA TYR A 172 3.76 -12.69 13.74
C TYR A 172 4.51 -11.33 13.67
N TRP A 173 4.50 -10.54 14.74
CA TRP A 173 5.29 -9.31 14.86
C TRP A 173 6.60 -9.55 15.62
N ARG A 174 6.73 -10.68 16.30
CA ARG A 174 7.93 -11.13 17.05
C ARG A 174 8.99 -11.84 16.17
#